data_3f8eaad141ece48d16d7a80eb0665e26
#
_entry.id   3f8eaad141ece48d16d7a80eb0665e26
#
_cell.length_a   1.000
_cell.length_b   1.000
_cell.length_c   1.000
_cell.angle_alpha   90.00
_cell.angle_beta   90.00
_cell.angle_gamma   90.00
#
_symmetry.space_group_name_H-M   'P 1'
#
loop_
_entity.id
_entity.type
_entity.pdbx_description
1 polymer ?
#
loop_
_entity_poly.entity_id
_entity_poly.type
_entity_poly.pdbx_seq_one_letter_code
_entity_poly.pdbx_strand_id
1 'polypeptide(L)'
;MADFYFDKYEITVGRFRQFVKAGMGTRANPPAAGAGAHPLIAGSGWDSTWNTYLHANAVDMEAAVKCDASNQTWTDEAGSNESQPMNCLDWYLAFAFCAWDGGRLATDDSYAVYCGGSCRAQKVGSKSPKGDGKWGHSDLAGNVEEWTLDWYSSSYPTPCNNCSELTRASDRVVRGGSFYYGAEFLLSDYRYNFSDPKIPSRTIGARCARSNP
;
A
#
# COMPACT_ATOMS: atom_id res chain seq x y z
N MET A 1 19.10 -1.80 9.89
CA MET A 1 17.78 -2.30 9.43
C MET A 1 17.89 -3.81 9.34
N ALA A 2 16.92 -4.56 9.88
CA ALA A 2 16.90 -6.02 9.73
C ALA A 2 16.53 -6.37 8.29
N ASP A 3 17.05 -7.49 7.79
CA ASP A 3 16.72 -7.99 6.45
C ASP A 3 15.22 -8.35 6.38
N PHE A 4 14.58 -7.96 5.30
CA PHE A 4 13.19 -8.28 5.02
C PHE A 4 12.99 -8.48 3.52
N TYR A 5 11.96 -9.22 3.14
CA TYR A 5 11.52 -9.34 1.77
C TYR A 5 10.49 -8.25 1.47
N PHE A 6 10.67 -7.55 0.38
CA PHE A 6 9.74 -6.58 -0.14
C PHE A 6 9.13 -7.12 -1.44
N ASP A 7 7.83 -7.04 -1.61
CA ASP A 7 7.18 -7.52 -2.83
C ASP A 7 7.81 -6.82 -4.04
N LYS A 8 8.10 -7.58 -5.09
CA LYS A 8 8.69 -7.04 -6.31
C LYS A 8 7.79 -5.99 -6.96
N TYR A 9 6.47 -6.17 -6.87
CA TYR A 9 5.45 -5.33 -7.46
C TYR A 9 4.47 -4.83 -6.40
N GLU A 10 3.74 -3.77 -6.73
CA GLU A 10 2.56 -3.36 -5.96
C GLU A 10 1.53 -4.50 -5.88
N ILE A 11 0.58 -4.41 -4.96
CA ILE A 11 -0.60 -5.27 -4.95
C ILE A 11 -1.30 -5.12 -6.30
N THR A 12 -1.44 -6.21 -7.05
CA THR A 12 -2.14 -6.16 -8.33
C THR A 12 -3.64 -6.40 -8.16
N VAL A 13 -4.44 -5.94 -9.14
CA VAL A 13 -5.87 -6.18 -9.19
C VAL A 13 -6.18 -7.68 -9.06
N GLY A 14 -5.40 -8.53 -9.75
CA GLY A 14 -5.60 -9.99 -9.71
C GLY A 14 -5.35 -10.59 -8.31
N ARG A 15 -4.31 -10.13 -7.59
CA ARG A 15 -4.08 -10.55 -6.20
C ARG A 15 -5.21 -10.07 -5.28
N PHE A 16 -5.61 -8.81 -5.42
CA PHE A 16 -6.69 -8.24 -4.62
C PHE A 16 -8.02 -8.95 -4.88
N ARG A 17 -8.30 -9.36 -6.12
CA ARG A 17 -9.48 -10.16 -6.46
C ARG A 17 -9.53 -11.50 -5.71
N GLN A 18 -8.39 -12.15 -5.46
CA GLN A 18 -8.37 -13.37 -4.65
C GLN A 18 -8.73 -13.08 -3.18
N PHE A 19 -8.26 -11.95 -2.64
CA PHE A 19 -8.63 -11.51 -1.30
C PHE A 19 -10.13 -11.27 -1.16
N VAL A 20 -10.74 -10.57 -2.12
CA VAL A 20 -12.18 -10.34 -2.17
C VAL A 20 -12.96 -11.67 -2.26
N LYS A 21 -12.54 -12.57 -3.17
CA LYS A 21 -13.15 -13.90 -3.31
C LYS A 21 -13.03 -14.76 -2.05
N ALA A 22 -11.99 -14.59 -1.29
CA ALA A 22 -11.83 -15.26 0.01
C ALA A 22 -12.73 -14.66 1.11
N GLY A 23 -13.46 -13.58 0.82
CA GLY A 23 -14.35 -12.89 1.75
C GLY A 23 -13.62 -12.19 2.90
N MET A 24 -12.32 -11.93 2.75
CA MET A 24 -11.46 -11.37 3.80
C MET A 24 -11.48 -9.83 3.79
N GLY A 25 -11.00 -9.20 4.86
CA GLY A 25 -10.91 -7.74 4.98
C GLY A 25 -12.27 -7.05 5.11
N THR A 26 -13.28 -7.77 5.57
CA THR A 26 -14.61 -7.24 5.89
C THR A 26 -14.83 -7.22 7.40
N ARG A 27 -15.86 -6.51 7.87
CA ARG A 27 -16.23 -6.53 9.30
C ARG A 27 -16.58 -7.95 9.80
N ALA A 28 -17.08 -8.80 8.91
CA ALA A 28 -17.38 -10.19 9.23
C ALA A 28 -16.12 -11.06 9.31
N ASN A 29 -15.10 -10.75 8.52
CA ASN A 29 -13.83 -11.47 8.44
C ASN A 29 -12.64 -10.48 8.51
N PRO A 30 -12.44 -9.79 9.65
CA PRO A 30 -11.32 -8.87 9.82
C PRO A 30 -10.01 -9.65 10.01
N PRO A 31 -8.84 -9.00 9.85
CA PRO A 31 -7.59 -9.57 10.32
C PRO A 31 -7.65 -9.89 11.82
N ALA A 32 -6.95 -10.94 12.23
CA ALA A 32 -6.78 -11.23 13.64
C ALA A 32 -5.99 -10.10 14.35
N ALA A 33 -6.26 -9.85 15.63
CA ALA A 33 -5.47 -8.90 16.40
C ALA A 33 -3.98 -9.26 16.35
N GLY A 34 -3.14 -8.27 16.07
CA GLY A 34 -1.69 -8.45 15.88
C GLY A 34 -1.27 -8.99 14.52
N ALA A 35 -2.19 -9.37 13.62
CA ALA A 35 -1.84 -9.81 12.27
C ALA A 35 -1.09 -8.70 11.51
N GLY A 36 -0.15 -9.07 10.66
CA GLY A 36 0.66 -8.12 9.88
C GLY A 36 1.63 -7.29 10.73
N ALA A 37 1.99 -7.74 11.94
CA ALA A 37 2.95 -7.05 12.79
C ALA A 37 4.37 -7.09 12.20
N HIS A 38 5.11 -6.00 12.38
CA HIS A 38 6.55 -5.98 12.17
C HIS A 38 7.23 -6.69 13.35
N PRO A 39 8.14 -7.67 13.13
CA PRO A 39 8.66 -8.53 14.21
C PRO A 39 9.45 -7.78 15.29
N LEU A 40 9.99 -6.60 14.96
CA LEU A 40 10.81 -5.79 15.86
C LEU A 40 10.12 -4.50 16.33
N ILE A 41 8.86 -4.26 15.92
CA ILE A 41 8.11 -3.05 16.29
C ILE A 41 6.85 -3.47 17.02
N ALA A 42 6.87 -3.37 18.35
CA ALA A 42 5.72 -3.70 19.19
C ALA A 42 4.52 -2.81 18.86
N GLY A 43 3.32 -3.37 18.83
CA GLY A 43 2.08 -2.63 18.54
C GLY A 43 1.86 -2.28 17.07
N SER A 44 2.69 -2.81 16.15
CA SER A 44 2.60 -2.53 14.70
C SER A 44 1.58 -3.40 13.97
N GLY A 45 1.00 -4.42 14.61
CA GLY A 45 0.01 -5.32 14.00
C GLY A 45 -1.41 -4.75 14.04
N TRP A 46 -2.34 -5.48 13.43
CA TRP A 46 -3.75 -5.10 13.37
C TRP A 46 -4.34 -4.86 14.76
N ASP A 47 -4.94 -3.68 14.95
CA ASP A 47 -5.74 -3.37 16.14
C ASP A 47 -7.21 -3.69 15.85
N SER A 48 -7.85 -4.49 16.69
CA SER A 48 -9.25 -4.88 16.53
C SER A 48 -10.24 -3.71 16.55
N THR A 49 -9.87 -2.56 17.10
CA THR A 49 -10.67 -1.34 17.03
C THR A 49 -10.81 -0.82 15.60
N TRP A 50 -9.88 -1.18 14.71
CA TRP A 50 -9.91 -0.81 13.28
C TRP A 50 -10.94 -1.61 12.49
N ASN A 51 -11.51 -2.69 13.03
CA ASN A 51 -12.57 -3.45 12.37
C ASN A 51 -13.74 -2.57 11.95
N THR A 52 -14.00 -1.48 12.71
CA THR A 52 -15.06 -0.52 12.39
C THR A 52 -14.83 0.26 11.11
N TYR A 53 -13.59 0.35 10.64
CA TYR A 53 -13.21 1.03 9.38
C TYR A 53 -13.28 0.11 8.18
N LEU A 54 -13.33 -1.22 8.37
CA LEU A 54 -13.53 -2.15 7.27
C LEU A 54 -14.95 -2.07 6.71
N HIS A 55 -15.09 -2.42 5.44
CA HIS A 55 -16.39 -2.50 4.78
C HIS A 55 -17.24 -3.62 5.39
N ALA A 56 -18.56 -3.47 5.35
CA ALA A 56 -19.46 -4.44 5.97
C ALA A 56 -19.35 -5.82 5.32
N ASN A 57 -19.20 -5.86 4.01
CA ASN A 57 -19.15 -7.06 3.19
C ASN A 57 -18.35 -6.82 1.89
N ALA A 58 -18.19 -7.86 1.07
CA ALA A 58 -17.45 -7.79 -0.20
C ALA A 58 -18.09 -6.81 -1.20
N VAL A 59 -19.41 -6.71 -1.26
CA VAL A 59 -20.11 -5.80 -2.20
C VAL A 59 -19.78 -4.35 -1.87
N ASP A 60 -19.81 -3.98 -0.58
CA ASP A 60 -19.46 -2.63 -0.14
C ASP A 60 -17.97 -2.34 -0.40
N MET A 61 -17.10 -3.33 -0.23
CA MET A 61 -15.68 -3.23 -0.54
C MET A 61 -15.45 -3.00 -2.04
N GLU A 62 -16.08 -3.79 -2.89
CA GLU A 62 -15.99 -3.65 -4.36
C GLU A 62 -16.51 -2.29 -4.84
N ALA A 63 -17.55 -1.76 -4.20
CA ALA A 63 -18.05 -0.42 -4.48
C ALA A 63 -17.04 0.67 -4.08
N ALA A 64 -16.39 0.53 -2.93
CA ALA A 64 -15.43 1.52 -2.41
C ALA A 64 -14.17 1.61 -3.26
N VAL A 65 -13.67 0.49 -3.80
CA VAL A 65 -12.50 0.49 -4.69
C VAL A 65 -12.78 0.98 -6.12
N LYS A 66 -14.01 1.43 -6.39
CA LYS A 66 -14.41 2.16 -7.60
C LYS A 66 -14.44 3.67 -7.35
N CYS A 67 -13.41 4.21 -6.71
CA CYS A 67 -13.36 5.58 -6.23
C CYS A 67 -13.27 6.64 -7.33
N ASP A 68 -12.86 6.30 -8.54
CA ASP A 68 -12.73 7.21 -9.69
C ASP A 68 -12.99 6.46 -11.00
N ALA A 69 -14.12 6.74 -11.63
CA ALA A 69 -14.55 6.05 -12.85
C ALA A 69 -13.57 6.14 -14.05
N SER A 70 -12.67 7.15 -14.05
CA SER A 70 -11.70 7.36 -15.13
C SER A 70 -10.36 6.70 -14.90
N ASN A 71 -9.98 6.48 -13.61
CA ASN A 71 -8.62 6.06 -13.24
C ASN A 71 -8.56 4.87 -12.28
N GLN A 72 -9.70 4.40 -11.74
CA GLN A 72 -9.72 3.16 -10.96
C GLN A 72 -9.23 1.98 -11.79
N THR A 73 -8.52 1.06 -11.15
CA THR A 73 -8.00 -0.14 -11.83
C THR A 73 -8.89 -1.36 -11.60
N TRP A 74 -9.76 -1.35 -10.58
CA TRP A 74 -10.72 -2.42 -10.34
C TRP A 74 -11.82 -2.47 -11.38
N THR A 75 -12.20 -3.69 -11.77
CA THR A 75 -13.39 -4.00 -12.56
C THR A 75 -14.11 -5.18 -11.93
N ASP A 76 -15.44 -5.27 -12.08
CA ASP A 76 -16.22 -6.36 -11.49
C ASP A 76 -15.82 -7.72 -12.06
N GLU A 77 -15.55 -7.77 -13.36
CA GLU A 77 -15.07 -8.98 -14.03
C GLU A 77 -13.54 -8.93 -14.22
N ALA A 78 -12.90 -10.09 -14.16
CA ALA A 78 -11.49 -10.24 -14.47
C ALA A 78 -11.21 -9.93 -15.95
N GLY A 79 -10.15 -9.20 -16.22
CA GLY A 79 -9.81 -8.75 -17.56
C GLY A 79 -8.33 -8.39 -17.74
N SER A 80 -8.05 -7.52 -18.68
CA SER A 80 -6.69 -7.07 -19.00
C SER A 80 -6.01 -6.25 -17.91
N ASN A 81 -6.76 -5.82 -16.90
CA ASN A 81 -6.30 -5.02 -15.76
C ASN A 81 -5.73 -5.84 -14.59
N GLU A 82 -5.83 -7.17 -14.62
CA GLU A 82 -5.39 -8.03 -13.51
C GLU A 82 -3.93 -7.84 -13.11
N SER A 83 -3.09 -7.38 -14.02
CA SER A 83 -1.67 -7.06 -13.77
C SER A 83 -1.39 -5.57 -13.58
N GLN A 84 -2.41 -4.73 -13.45
CA GLN A 84 -2.25 -3.34 -13.02
C GLN A 84 -2.15 -3.27 -11.48
N PRO A 85 -1.52 -2.22 -10.90
CA PRO A 85 -1.57 -2.02 -9.48
C PRO A 85 -3.00 -1.78 -9.03
N MET A 86 -3.38 -2.33 -7.89
CA MET A 86 -4.65 -2.04 -7.25
C MET A 86 -4.59 -0.65 -6.63
N ASN A 87 -5.37 0.28 -7.13
CA ASN A 87 -5.55 1.61 -6.55
C ASN A 87 -6.92 1.74 -5.86
N CYS A 88 -7.28 2.94 -5.42
CA CYS A 88 -8.49 3.18 -4.64
C CYS A 88 -8.56 2.35 -3.35
N LEU A 89 -7.42 2.01 -2.77
CA LEU A 89 -7.33 1.36 -1.46
C LEU A 89 -7.31 2.44 -0.36
N ASP A 90 -8.14 2.28 0.67
CA ASP A 90 -7.89 2.93 1.94
C ASP A 90 -6.78 2.18 2.71
N TRP A 91 -6.21 2.81 3.73
CA TRP A 91 -5.10 2.24 4.49
C TRP A 91 -5.47 0.93 5.20
N TYR A 92 -6.68 0.87 5.77
CA TYR A 92 -7.13 -0.31 6.53
C TYR A 92 -7.30 -1.52 5.62
N LEU A 93 -7.80 -1.29 4.41
CA LEU A 93 -7.97 -2.34 3.42
C LEU A 93 -6.63 -2.83 2.88
N ALA A 94 -5.68 -1.91 2.62
CA ALA A 94 -4.32 -2.25 2.22
C ALA A 94 -3.60 -3.06 3.31
N PHE A 95 -3.72 -2.66 4.58
CA PHE A 95 -3.17 -3.41 5.71
C PHE A 95 -3.78 -4.81 5.82
N ALA A 96 -5.12 -4.89 5.75
CA ALA A 96 -5.84 -6.17 5.83
C ALA A 96 -5.42 -7.13 4.72
N PHE A 97 -5.23 -6.62 3.50
CA PHE A 97 -4.69 -7.41 2.39
C PHE A 97 -3.29 -7.96 2.70
N CYS A 98 -2.35 -7.09 3.11
CA CYS A 98 -0.99 -7.54 3.41
C CYS A 98 -0.94 -8.57 4.54
N ALA A 99 -1.77 -8.40 5.57
CA ALA A 99 -1.87 -9.36 6.67
C ALA A 99 -2.43 -10.72 6.19
N TRP A 100 -3.45 -10.71 5.31
CA TRP A 100 -4.01 -11.92 4.71
C TRP A 100 -3.01 -12.64 3.81
N ASP A 101 -2.22 -11.89 3.05
CA ASP A 101 -1.21 -12.41 2.12
C ASP A 101 0.09 -12.86 2.84
N GLY A 102 0.06 -12.93 4.16
CA GLY A 102 1.19 -13.39 4.99
C GLY A 102 2.31 -12.37 5.15
N GLY A 103 2.03 -11.11 4.91
CA GLY A 103 2.97 -10.00 5.04
C GLY A 103 2.48 -8.91 5.98
N ARG A 104 3.00 -7.72 5.79
CA ARG A 104 2.68 -6.47 6.50
C ARG A 104 2.84 -5.29 5.56
N LEU A 105 2.29 -4.13 5.91
CA LEU A 105 2.67 -2.89 5.23
C LEU A 105 4.16 -2.59 5.48
N ALA A 106 4.81 -1.99 4.49
CA ALA A 106 6.17 -1.49 4.64
C ALA A 106 6.22 -0.32 5.60
N THR A 107 7.36 -0.11 6.26
CA THR A 107 7.66 1.09 7.02
C THR A 107 8.15 2.21 6.08
N ASP A 108 8.01 3.47 6.50
CA ASP A 108 8.41 4.64 5.71
C ASP A 108 9.91 4.63 5.33
N ASP A 109 10.76 4.05 6.16
CA ASP A 109 12.19 3.91 5.90
C ASP A 109 12.56 2.88 4.80
N SER A 110 11.59 2.17 4.26
CA SER A 110 11.78 1.12 3.24
C SER A 110 11.90 1.64 1.81
N TYR A 111 11.64 2.91 1.56
CA TYR A 111 11.54 3.47 0.21
C TYR A 111 12.76 4.26 -0.23
N ALA A 112 13.30 3.92 -1.39
CA ALA A 112 14.27 4.72 -2.13
C ALA A 112 14.16 4.48 -3.65
N VAL A 113 14.06 5.59 -4.43
CA VAL A 113 14.44 5.75 -5.86
C VAL A 113 13.37 5.89 -6.97
N TYR A 114 13.74 6.61 -7.96
CA TYR A 114 13.38 7.41 -9.12
C TYR A 114 12.66 6.72 -10.29
N CYS A 115 11.69 7.46 -10.93
CA CYS A 115 11.15 7.15 -12.25
C CYS A 115 10.31 8.27 -12.92
N GLY A 116 9.97 8.16 -14.17
CA GLY A 116 9.22 9.15 -14.98
C GLY A 116 7.84 8.68 -15.42
N GLY A 117 6.88 9.59 -15.43
CA GLY A 117 5.45 9.37 -15.43
C GLY A 117 4.71 9.04 -16.73
N SER A 118 3.49 8.54 -16.52
CA SER A 118 2.40 8.38 -17.48
C SER A 118 1.10 8.80 -16.79
N CYS A 119 0.13 9.37 -17.52
CA CYS A 119 -1.13 9.88 -16.94
C CYS A 119 -2.14 8.80 -16.48
N ARG A 120 -1.77 7.54 -16.37
CA ARG A 120 -2.58 6.41 -15.89
C ARG A 120 -1.69 5.33 -15.31
N ALA A 121 -2.22 4.59 -14.32
CA ALA A 121 -1.56 3.39 -13.81
C ALA A 121 -1.27 2.39 -14.94
N GLN A 122 -0.08 1.83 -14.95
CA GLN A 122 0.40 0.89 -15.95
C GLN A 122 0.48 -0.52 -15.36
N LYS A 123 0.57 -1.53 -16.23
CA LYS A 123 0.90 -2.89 -15.80
C LYS A 123 2.17 -2.85 -14.94
N VAL A 124 2.14 -3.51 -13.77
CA VAL A 124 3.28 -3.55 -12.87
C VAL A 124 4.53 -4.10 -13.57
N GLY A 125 5.69 -3.51 -13.32
CA GLY A 125 6.95 -3.87 -13.94
C GLY A 125 7.06 -3.52 -15.44
N SER A 126 6.11 -2.77 -16.00
CA SER A 126 6.16 -2.41 -17.44
C SER A 126 7.33 -1.49 -17.81
N LYS A 127 7.98 -0.88 -16.81
CA LYS A 127 9.15 -0.02 -16.97
C LYS A 127 10.47 -0.72 -16.63
N SER A 128 10.43 -2.00 -16.25
CA SER A 128 11.63 -2.80 -16.00
C SER A 128 12.49 -2.93 -17.28
N PRO A 129 13.85 -2.90 -17.18
CA PRO A 129 14.63 -2.71 -15.97
C PRO A 129 14.86 -1.24 -15.58
N LYS A 130 14.46 -0.26 -16.39
CA LYS A 130 14.76 1.17 -16.16
C LYS A 130 14.03 1.76 -14.95
N GLY A 131 12.87 1.20 -14.60
CA GLY A 131 12.08 1.59 -13.43
C GLY A 131 12.37 0.76 -12.18
N ASP A 132 13.36 -0.14 -12.24
CA ASP A 132 13.64 -1.03 -11.11
C ASP A 132 14.56 -0.35 -10.09
N GLY A 133 14.27 -0.55 -8.82
CA GLY A 133 15.15 -0.18 -7.72
C GLY A 133 16.40 -1.07 -7.66
N LYS A 134 17.35 -0.69 -6.81
CA LYS A 134 18.68 -1.34 -6.67
C LYS A 134 18.61 -2.87 -6.50
N TRP A 135 17.57 -3.38 -5.89
CA TRP A 135 17.39 -4.82 -5.61
C TRP A 135 16.32 -5.48 -6.49
N GLY A 136 15.98 -4.86 -7.62
CA GLY A 136 15.07 -5.43 -8.62
C GLY A 136 13.58 -5.28 -8.31
N HIS A 137 13.21 -4.45 -7.34
CA HIS A 137 11.81 -4.07 -7.12
C HIS A 137 11.39 -3.11 -8.22
N SER A 138 10.25 -3.37 -8.84
CA SER A 138 9.72 -2.53 -9.91
C SER A 138 8.77 -1.47 -9.36
N ASP A 139 8.70 -0.34 -10.08
CA ASP A 139 7.72 0.73 -9.84
C ASP A 139 7.77 1.36 -8.42
N LEU A 140 8.97 1.36 -7.76
CA LEU A 140 9.16 2.01 -6.45
C LEU A 140 9.00 3.52 -6.49
N ALA A 141 9.02 4.09 -7.69
CA ALA A 141 8.76 5.51 -7.90
C ALA A 141 7.88 5.70 -9.13
N GLY A 142 6.68 6.16 -8.91
CA GLY A 142 5.63 6.29 -9.92
C GLY A 142 4.67 5.11 -9.92
N ASN A 143 3.90 4.97 -10.96
CA ASN A 143 2.75 4.08 -11.07
C ASN A 143 1.66 4.46 -10.07
N VAL A 144 1.65 3.93 -8.86
CA VAL A 144 0.81 4.42 -7.76
C VAL A 144 1.65 4.75 -6.53
N GLU A 145 1.20 5.73 -5.75
CA GLU A 145 1.71 5.96 -4.40
C GLU A 145 1.38 4.74 -3.53
N GLU A 146 2.20 4.46 -2.54
CA GLU A 146 2.05 3.28 -1.71
C GLU A 146 1.87 3.65 -0.23
N TRP A 147 0.80 3.15 0.38
CA TRP A 147 0.58 3.26 1.81
C TRP A 147 1.73 2.63 2.60
N THR A 148 2.18 3.34 3.63
CA THR A 148 3.12 2.79 4.62
C THR A 148 2.46 2.56 5.97
N LEU A 149 3.16 1.86 6.86
CA LEU A 149 2.72 1.61 8.23
C LEU A 149 2.66 2.89 9.07
N ASP A 150 3.44 3.90 8.71
CA ASP A 150 3.72 5.07 9.54
C ASP A 150 2.59 6.10 9.54
N TRP A 151 2.30 6.66 10.70
CA TRP A 151 1.61 7.94 10.77
C TRP A 151 2.53 9.07 10.32
N TYR A 152 1.96 10.09 9.70
CA TYR A 152 2.74 11.23 9.26
C TYR A 152 3.23 12.06 10.46
N SER A 153 4.53 12.30 10.50
CA SER A 153 5.19 13.29 11.34
C SER A 153 6.11 14.15 10.47
N SER A 154 6.23 15.43 10.76
CA SER A 154 7.12 16.34 10.03
C SER A 154 8.61 16.01 10.19
N SER A 155 8.96 15.16 11.15
CA SER A 155 10.31 14.66 11.38
C SER A 155 10.32 13.14 11.44
N TYR A 156 11.44 12.53 11.03
CA TYR A 156 11.69 11.12 11.27
C TYR A 156 12.02 10.86 12.74
N PRO A 157 11.60 9.71 13.30
CA PRO A 157 12.11 9.28 14.59
C PRO A 157 13.64 9.16 14.55
N THR A 158 14.32 9.76 15.51
CA THR A 158 15.78 9.67 15.61
C THR A 158 16.21 9.31 17.02
N PRO A 159 17.08 8.30 17.22
CA PRO A 159 17.66 7.41 16.21
C PRO A 159 16.65 6.43 15.64
N CYS A 160 16.76 6.11 14.34
CA CYS A 160 15.89 5.14 13.66
C CYS A 160 16.65 3.88 13.30
N ASN A 161 16.28 2.76 13.93
CA ASN A 161 16.72 1.42 13.57
C ASN A 161 15.53 0.47 13.70
N ASN A 162 14.97 0.04 12.56
CA ASN A 162 13.71 -0.68 12.50
C ASN A 162 12.60 0.07 13.25
N CYS A 163 12.34 1.28 12.86
CA CYS A 163 11.36 2.14 13.51
C CYS A 163 10.15 2.39 12.60
N SER A 164 9.05 2.77 13.21
CA SER A 164 7.87 3.31 12.54
C SER A 164 7.20 4.30 13.49
N GLU A 165 6.66 5.39 12.95
CA GLU A 165 5.85 6.31 13.73
C GLU A 165 4.45 5.71 13.95
N LEU A 166 4.22 5.19 15.13
CA LEU A 166 2.94 4.58 15.53
C LEU A 166 2.03 5.54 16.30
N THR A 167 2.54 6.70 16.70
CA THR A 167 1.74 7.73 17.37
C THR A 167 0.68 8.27 16.41
N ARG A 168 -0.59 8.07 16.76
CA ARG A 168 -1.70 8.44 15.89
C ARG A 168 -1.70 9.93 15.54
N ALA A 169 -1.78 10.20 14.23
CA ALA A 169 -1.97 11.53 13.65
C ALA A 169 -3.24 11.57 12.77
N SER A 170 -3.44 12.63 11.99
CA SER A 170 -4.54 12.72 11.02
C SER A 170 -4.30 11.86 9.79
N ASP A 171 -3.05 11.78 9.34
CA ASP A 171 -2.66 11.23 8.04
C ASP A 171 -1.65 10.09 8.20
N ARG A 172 -1.71 9.13 7.27
CA ARG A 172 -0.68 8.12 7.06
C ARG A 172 0.30 8.58 5.99
N VAL A 173 1.53 8.10 6.07
CA VAL A 173 2.53 8.37 5.04
C VAL A 173 2.23 7.54 3.81
N VAL A 174 2.29 8.16 2.63
CA VAL A 174 2.39 7.51 1.33
C VAL A 174 3.71 7.86 0.65
N ARG A 175 4.23 6.95 -0.16
CA ARG A 175 5.55 7.01 -0.76
C ARG A 175 5.52 6.67 -2.25
N GLY A 176 6.61 7.04 -2.93
CA GLY A 176 6.86 6.61 -4.29
C GLY A 176 6.33 7.55 -5.39
N GLY A 177 5.39 8.46 -5.07
CA GLY A 177 4.69 9.25 -6.07
C GLY A 177 3.82 8.39 -6.99
N SER A 178 3.09 9.00 -7.92
CA SER A 178 2.17 8.27 -8.78
C SER A 178 2.23 8.73 -10.24
N PHE A 179 1.46 8.04 -11.09
CA PHE A 179 1.26 8.40 -12.49
C PHE A 179 0.71 9.83 -12.70
N TYR A 180 0.14 10.42 -11.66
CA TYR A 180 -0.55 11.71 -11.72
C TYR A 180 0.36 12.90 -11.43
N TYR A 181 1.42 12.71 -10.65
CA TYR A 181 2.29 13.77 -10.17
C TYR A 181 3.55 13.95 -11.01
N GLY A 182 4.17 15.13 -10.91
CA GLY A 182 5.45 15.45 -11.56
C GLY A 182 6.65 14.76 -10.90
N ALA A 183 7.82 14.92 -11.51
CA ALA A 183 9.05 14.25 -11.06
C ALA A 183 9.51 14.67 -9.65
N GLU A 184 9.12 15.85 -9.19
CA GLU A 184 9.41 16.38 -7.86
C GLU A 184 8.77 15.56 -6.73
N PHE A 185 7.70 14.82 -7.03
CA PHE A 185 7.01 13.92 -6.07
C PHE A 185 7.58 12.50 -6.06
N LEU A 186 8.52 12.21 -6.96
CA LEU A 186 9.16 10.90 -7.09
C LEU A 186 10.47 10.79 -6.31
N LEU A 187 10.86 11.84 -5.59
CA LEU A 187 12.08 11.85 -4.80
C LEU A 187 11.99 10.89 -3.62
N SER A 188 13.10 10.24 -3.31
CA SER A 188 13.18 9.25 -2.23
C SER A 188 12.93 9.81 -0.84
N ASP A 189 13.09 11.12 -0.65
CA ASP A 189 12.81 11.84 0.60
C ASP A 189 11.40 12.45 0.62
N TYR A 190 10.68 12.44 -0.50
CA TYR A 190 9.34 12.98 -0.56
C TYR A 190 8.34 12.10 0.21
N ARG A 191 7.64 12.70 1.17
CA ARG A 191 6.59 12.11 2.00
C ARG A 191 5.33 12.92 1.85
N TYR A 192 4.27 12.28 1.37
CA TYR A 192 2.99 12.95 1.23
C TYR A 192 2.19 12.91 2.54
N ASN A 193 1.59 14.04 2.92
CA ASN A 193 0.95 14.24 4.22
C ASN A 193 -0.55 14.59 4.16
N PHE A 194 -1.22 14.30 3.05
CA PHE A 194 -2.66 14.55 2.88
C PHE A 194 -3.46 13.27 2.69
N SER A 195 -3.11 12.23 3.43
CA SER A 195 -3.67 10.91 3.22
C SER A 195 -4.38 10.41 4.46
N ASP A 196 -5.64 10.90 4.65
CA ASP A 196 -6.55 10.32 5.66
C ASP A 196 -6.67 8.81 5.38
N PRO A 197 -6.34 7.95 6.36
CA PRO A 197 -6.34 6.51 6.18
C PRO A 197 -7.68 5.89 5.78
N LYS A 198 -8.78 6.64 5.87
CA LYS A 198 -10.14 6.19 5.52
C LYS A 198 -10.56 6.57 4.11
N ILE A 199 -9.80 7.42 3.43
CA ILE A 199 -10.19 7.96 2.12
C ILE A 199 -9.40 7.25 1.03
N PRO A 200 -10.08 6.45 0.18
CA PRO A 200 -9.43 5.85 -0.97
C PRO A 200 -9.06 6.91 -2.01
N SER A 201 -7.94 6.72 -2.70
CA SER A 201 -7.49 7.61 -3.76
C SER A 201 -7.11 6.83 -5.01
N ARG A 202 -7.46 7.38 -6.17
CA ARG A 202 -7.08 6.82 -7.48
C ARG A 202 -5.57 6.76 -7.71
N THR A 203 -4.80 7.50 -6.94
CA THR A 203 -3.34 7.52 -7.04
C THR A 203 -2.65 6.61 -6.05
N ILE A 204 -3.38 6.06 -5.07
CA ILE A 204 -2.79 5.32 -3.96
C ILE A 204 -3.16 3.83 -4.01
N GLY A 205 -2.14 3.00 -3.95
CA GLY A 205 -2.19 1.57 -3.74
C GLY A 205 -1.36 1.15 -2.54
N ALA A 206 -0.73 -0.02 -2.61
CA ALA A 206 0.17 -0.50 -1.57
C ALA A 206 1.09 -1.61 -2.08
N ARG A 207 2.13 -1.90 -1.30
CA ARG A 207 3.04 -3.03 -1.47
C ARG A 207 3.30 -3.69 -0.11
N CYS A 208 3.40 -5.01 -0.10
CA CYS A 208 3.62 -5.75 1.14
C CYS A 208 5.10 -6.04 1.39
N ALA A 209 5.48 -6.09 2.66
CA ALA A 209 6.77 -6.54 3.14
C ALA A 209 6.61 -7.83 3.94
N ARG A 210 7.64 -8.67 3.99
CA ARG A 210 7.67 -9.91 4.78
C ARG A 210 8.97 -10.01 5.54
N SER A 211 8.91 -10.61 6.72
CA SER A 211 10.12 -10.92 7.48
C SER A 211 10.93 -12.00 6.76
N ASN A 212 12.25 -11.90 6.86
CA ASN A 212 13.11 -13.00 6.45
C ASN A 212 12.84 -14.21 7.39
N PRO A 213 12.62 -15.44 6.86
CA PRO A 213 12.38 -16.62 7.65
C PRO A 213 13.54 -16.95 8.61
#